data_743e45a195954efacacff4918eb595af
#
_entry.id   743e45a195954efacacff4918eb595af
#
_cell.length_a   1.000
_cell.length_b   1.000
_cell.length_c   1.000
_cell.angle_alpha   90.00
_cell.angle_beta   90.00
_cell.angle_gamma   90.00
#
_symmetry.space_group_name_H-M   'P 1'
#
loop_
_entity.id
_entity.type
_entity.pdbx_description
1 polymer ?
#
loop_
_entity_poly.entity_id
_entity_poly.type
_entity_poly.pdbx_seq_one_letter_code
_entity_poly.pdbx_strand_id
1 'polypeptide(L)'
;MLINNAYFENFKRIGREYEAARVERQARKQQIIDNYGWDSAELKAWYEEDAAAKFPYESGVCKAYRAWATSICRKETELEMDDFLWEKEVRDFLETLRGAGIETFVYTNQSTAVMENLHAFAAEGCTMLGLCTITRQETRWGEEELYEVQGIRFRLN
;
A
#
# COMPACT_ATOMS: atom_id res chain seq x y z
N MET A 1 2.26 14.66 -13.57
CA MET A 1 2.13 14.70 -12.09
C MET A 1 0.95 13.83 -11.68
N LEU A 2 1.14 12.97 -10.72
CA LEU A 2 0.04 12.25 -10.12
C LEU A 2 -0.89 13.24 -9.42
N ILE A 3 -2.15 13.24 -9.81
CA ILE A 3 -3.16 14.14 -9.28
C ILE A 3 -3.83 13.47 -8.09
N ASN A 4 -4.43 14.25 -7.19
CA ASN A 4 -5.32 13.72 -6.17
C ASN A 4 -6.33 12.76 -6.79
N ASN A 5 -6.33 11.53 -6.34
CA ASN A 5 -7.17 10.48 -6.88
C ASN A 5 -8.27 10.16 -5.86
N ALA A 6 -9.53 10.41 -6.23
CA ALA A 6 -10.67 10.20 -5.35
C ALA A 6 -10.76 8.75 -4.84
N TYR A 7 -10.36 7.77 -5.64
CA TYR A 7 -10.32 6.37 -5.24
C TYR A 7 -9.38 6.15 -4.05
N PHE A 8 -8.15 6.66 -4.14
CA PHE A 8 -7.16 6.52 -3.06
C PHE A 8 -7.45 7.43 -1.86
N GLU A 9 -8.06 8.58 -2.07
CA GLU A 9 -8.51 9.44 -0.96
C GLU A 9 -9.60 8.75 -0.12
N ASN A 10 -10.52 8.04 -0.77
CA ASN A 10 -11.51 7.23 -0.07
C ASN A 10 -10.85 6.08 0.73
N PHE A 11 -9.87 5.41 0.14
CA PHE A 11 -9.07 4.39 0.84
C PHE A 11 -8.41 4.97 2.10
N LYS A 12 -7.81 6.14 1.99
CA LYS A 12 -7.18 6.85 3.10
C LYS A 12 -8.17 7.16 4.23
N ARG A 13 -9.39 7.60 3.89
CA ARG A 13 -10.46 7.86 4.86
C ARG A 13 -10.83 6.57 5.62
N ILE A 14 -11.04 5.48 4.91
CA ILE A 14 -11.36 4.18 5.49
C ILE A 14 -10.23 3.68 6.41
N GLY A 15 -8.98 3.87 6.02
CA GLY A 15 -7.82 3.54 6.85
C GLY A 15 -7.77 4.32 8.16
N ARG A 16 -8.11 5.61 8.12
CA ARG A 16 -8.20 6.46 9.32
C ARG A 16 -9.33 6.02 10.24
N GLU A 17 -10.50 5.69 9.70
CA GLU A 17 -11.64 5.20 10.48
C GLU A 17 -11.31 3.87 11.16
N TYR A 18 -10.66 2.96 10.45
CA TYR A 18 -10.20 1.69 11.02
C TYR A 18 -9.21 1.92 12.16
N GLU A 19 -8.21 2.79 11.97
CA GLU A 19 -7.21 3.09 13.00
C GLU A 19 -7.82 3.74 14.24
N ALA A 20 -8.77 4.66 14.07
CA ALA A 20 -9.50 5.26 15.18
C ALA A 20 -10.27 4.20 15.99
N ALA A 21 -10.95 3.28 15.31
CA ALA A 21 -11.67 2.18 15.97
C ALA A 21 -10.69 1.23 16.68
N ARG A 22 -9.52 0.97 16.11
CA ARG A 22 -8.47 0.15 16.73
C ARG A 22 -7.96 0.79 18.01
N VAL A 23 -7.70 2.09 18.01
CA VAL A 23 -7.26 2.83 19.21
C VAL A 23 -8.31 2.75 20.31
N GLU A 24 -9.59 2.92 19.99
CA GLU A 24 -10.69 2.76 20.96
C GLU A 24 -10.76 1.34 21.54
N ARG A 25 -10.60 0.31 20.71
CA ARG A 25 -10.57 -1.08 21.18
C ARG A 25 -9.40 -1.32 22.14
N GLN A 26 -8.23 -0.79 21.85
CA GLN A 26 -7.05 -0.93 22.73
C GLN A 26 -7.27 -0.22 24.09
N ALA A 27 -7.86 0.97 24.09
CA ALA A 27 -8.20 1.68 25.31
C ALA A 27 -9.20 0.88 26.16
N ARG A 28 -10.23 0.29 25.54
CA ARG A 28 -11.20 -0.57 26.22
C ARG A 28 -10.55 -1.83 26.79
N LYS A 29 -9.59 -2.41 26.09
CA LYS A 29 -8.81 -3.55 26.61
C LYS A 29 -8.16 -3.23 27.94
N GLN A 30 -7.51 -2.09 28.05
CA GLN A 30 -6.87 -1.69 29.30
C GLN A 30 -7.87 -1.51 30.44
N GLN A 31 -9.04 -0.93 30.16
CA GLN A 31 -10.12 -0.79 31.16
C GLN A 31 -10.63 -2.16 31.63
N ILE A 32 -10.76 -3.12 30.72
CA ILE A 32 -11.18 -4.48 31.06
C ILE A 32 -10.14 -5.15 31.97
N ILE A 33 -8.86 -5.03 31.66
CA ILE A 33 -7.77 -5.57 32.48
C ILE A 33 -7.80 -4.93 33.87
N ASP A 34 -7.95 -3.63 33.96
CA ASP A 34 -7.97 -2.89 35.23
C ASP A 34 -9.17 -3.27 36.09
N ASN A 35 -10.34 -3.53 35.51
CA ASN A 35 -11.57 -3.82 36.21
C ASN A 35 -11.78 -5.31 36.49
N TYR A 36 -11.37 -6.19 35.61
CA TYR A 36 -11.70 -7.63 35.66
C TYR A 36 -10.46 -8.56 35.68
N GLY A 37 -9.27 -8.02 35.41
CA GLY A 37 -8.03 -8.79 35.38
C GLY A 37 -7.78 -9.54 34.07
N TRP A 38 -6.65 -10.22 34.01
CA TRP A 38 -6.13 -10.88 32.81
C TRP A 38 -6.84 -12.19 32.42
N ASP A 39 -7.48 -12.85 33.38
CA ASP A 39 -8.14 -14.16 33.18
C ASP A 39 -9.68 -14.04 33.10
N SER A 40 -10.19 -12.85 32.79
CA SER A 40 -11.62 -12.61 32.78
C SER A 40 -12.32 -13.09 31.50
N ALA A 41 -13.61 -13.40 31.60
CA ALA A 41 -14.45 -13.68 30.44
C ALA A 41 -14.59 -12.46 29.53
N GLU A 42 -14.59 -11.27 30.12
CA GLU A 42 -14.67 -9.98 29.43
C GLU A 42 -13.44 -9.78 28.53
N LEU A 43 -12.24 -10.14 28.98
CA LEU A 43 -11.03 -10.05 28.16
C LEU A 43 -11.02 -11.05 27.02
N LYS A 44 -11.52 -12.27 27.26
CA LYS A 44 -11.69 -13.27 26.18
C LYS A 44 -12.63 -12.79 25.10
N ALA A 45 -13.77 -12.20 25.48
CA ALA A 45 -14.71 -11.61 24.54
C ALA A 45 -14.08 -10.46 23.73
N TRP A 46 -13.24 -9.65 24.37
CA TRP A 46 -12.51 -8.60 23.69
C TRP A 46 -11.54 -9.16 22.61
N TYR A 47 -10.80 -10.23 22.92
CA TYR A 47 -9.91 -10.87 21.93
C TYR A 47 -10.68 -11.44 20.73
N GLU A 48 -11.85 -12.00 20.96
CA GLU A 48 -12.71 -12.49 19.87
C GLU A 48 -13.20 -11.34 18.98
N GLU A 49 -13.61 -10.24 19.56
CA GLU A 49 -14.03 -9.03 18.85
C GLU A 49 -12.88 -8.42 18.05
N ASP A 50 -11.71 -8.30 18.67
CA ASP A 50 -10.52 -7.74 18.00
C ASP A 50 -10.06 -8.61 16.83
N ALA A 51 -10.06 -9.92 16.99
CA ALA A 51 -9.73 -10.88 15.93
C ALA A 51 -10.72 -10.81 14.76
N ALA A 52 -11.98 -10.49 15.00
CA ALA A 52 -13.02 -10.32 13.98
C ALA A 52 -12.92 -8.97 13.25
N ALA A 53 -12.31 -7.96 13.88
CA ALA A 53 -12.18 -6.62 13.34
C ALA A 53 -10.96 -6.55 12.40
N LYS A 54 -11.14 -7.02 11.17
CA LYS A 54 -10.08 -7.03 10.14
C LYS A 54 -10.01 -5.71 9.39
N PHE A 55 -8.80 -5.35 8.97
CA PHE A 55 -8.63 -4.27 7.99
C PHE A 55 -9.38 -4.65 6.70
N PRO A 56 -10.17 -3.71 6.11
CA PRO A 56 -11.11 -4.05 5.03
C PRO A 56 -10.45 -4.35 3.68
N TYR A 57 -9.14 -4.18 3.56
CA TYR A 57 -8.42 -4.37 2.32
C TYR A 57 -7.28 -5.38 2.45
N GLU A 58 -7.09 -6.18 1.40
CA GLU A 58 -5.98 -7.12 1.28
C GLU A 58 -4.64 -6.40 1.07
N SER A 59 -3.54 -7.10 1.31
CA SER A 59 -2.19 -6.51 1.27
C SER A 59 -1.80 -5.95 -0.09
N GLY A 60 -2.24 -6.56 -1.20
CA GLY A 60 -1.98 -6.05 -2.55
C GLY A 60 -2.65 -4.69 -2.79
N VAL A 61 -3.86 -4.50 -2.30
CA VAL A 61 -4.57 -3.21 -2.34
C VAL A 61 -3.83 -2.16 -1.51
N CYS A 62 -3.39 -2.54 -0.31
CA CYS A 62 -2.62 -1.65 0.56
C CYS A 62 -1.29 -1.22 -0.07
N LYS A 63 -0.62 -2.12 -0.77
CA LYS A 63 0.63 -1.80 -1.50
C LYS A 63 0.40 -0.84 -2.66
N ALA A 64 -0.71 -0.97 -3.38
CA ALA A 64 -1.08 -0.02 -4.43
C ALA A 64 -1.31 1.39 -3.86
N TYR A 65 -2.06 1.48 -2.76
CA TYR A 65 -2.26 2.76 -2.07
C TYR A 65 -0.94 3.37 -1.59
N ARG A 66 -0.09 2.56 -0.98
CA ARG A 66 1.22 3.01 -0.48
C ARG A 66 2.11 3.50 -1.62
N ALA A 67 2.14 2.79 -2.74
CA ALA A 67 2.88 3.22 -3.93
C ALA A 67 2.37 4.59 -4.43
N TRP A 68 1.06 4.78 -4.52
CA TRP A 68 0.48 6.07 -4.90
C TRP A 68 0.84 7.19 -3.91
N ALA A 69 0.67 6.96 -2.61
CA ALA A 69 0.95 7.95 -1.59
C ALA A 69 2.44 8.33 -1.56
N THR A 70 3.33 7.36 -1.70
CA THR A 70 4.78 7.59 -1.75
C THR A 70 5.17 8.36 -2.99
N SER A 71 4.60 8.02 -4.15
CA SER A 71 4.89 8.71 -5.41
C SER A 71 4.45 10.18 -5.37
N ILE A 72 3.30 10.48 -4.75
CA ILE A 72 2.86 11.86 -4.52
C ILE A 72 3.83 12.61 -3.60
N CYS A 73 4.25 11.97 -2.50
CA CYS A 73 5.21 12.55 -1.56
C CYS A 73 6.54 12.89 -2.24
N ARG A 74 6.99 12.06 -3.17
CA ARG A 74 8.21 12.22 -3.95
C ARG A 74 8.04 13.15 -5.17
N LYS A 75 6.86 13.71 -5.36
CA LYS A 75 6.47 14.57 -6.49
C LYS A 75 6.78 13.93 -7.86
N GLU A 76 6.54 12.64 -7.95
CA GLU A 76 6.73 11.88 -9.18
C GLU A 76 5.59 12.15 -10.17
N THR A 77 5.90 12.04 -11.46
CA THR A 77 4.94 12.23 -12.54
C THR A 77 4.15 10.97 -12.86
N GLU A 78 4.69 9.82 -12.51
CA GLU A 78 4.08 8.50 -12.70
C GLU A 78 4.08 7.75 -11.37
N LEU A 79 3.19 6.77 -11.24
CA LEU A 79 3.20 5.89 -10.07
C LEU A 79 4.44 5.00 -10.10
N GLU A 80 5.23 5.03 -9.05
CA GLU A 80 6.37 4.15 -8.84
C GLU A 80 6.02 3.05 -7.84
N MET A 81 6.33 1.82 -8.22
CA MET A 81 6.29 0.66 -7.32
C MET A 81 7.72 0.24 -6.97
N ASP A 82 8.17 0.61 -5.80
CA ASP A 82 9.51 0.31 -5.30
C ASP A 82 9.56 -0.86 -4.29
N ASP A 83 8.41 -1.40 -3.93
CA ASP A 83 8.29 -2.54 -3.05
C ASP A 83 8.14 -3.83 -3.85
N PHE A 84 8.45 -4.98 -3.25
CA PHE A 84 8.18 -6.27 -3.86
C PHE A 84 6.71 -6.68 -3.63
N LEU A 85 6.22 -7.56 -4.50
CA LEU A 85 4.91 -8.16 -4.38
C LEU A 85 5.05 -9.67 -4.24
N TRP A 86 4.34 -10.26 -3.29
CA TRP A 86 4.11 -11.70 -3.31
C TRP A 86 3.18 -12.04 -4.48
N GLU A 87 3.32 -13.23 -5.03
CA GLU A 87 2.50 -13.68 -6.16
C GLU A 87 1.00 -13.46 -5.92
N LYS A 88 0.52 -13.78 -4.71
CA LYS A 88 -0.88 -13.60 -4.29
C LYS A 88 -1.34 -12.13 -4.22
N GLU A 89 -0.43 -11.18 -4.15
CA GLU A 89 -0.74 -9.75 -4.04
C GLU A 89 -0.82 -9.06 -5.41
N VAL A 90 -0.23 -9.64 -6.44
CA VAL A 90 -0.07 -9.00 -7.76
C VAL A 90 -1.41 -8.65 -8.37
N ARG A 91 -2.36 -9.57 -8.36
CA ARG A 91 -3.69 -9.33 -8.95
C ARG A 91 -4.39 -8.16 -8.27
N ASP A 92 -4.47 -8.17 -6.95
CA ASP A 92 -5.15 -7.12 -6.18
C ASP A 92 -4.46 -5.76 -6.37
N PHE A 93 -3.13 -5.75 -6.44
CA PHE A 93 -2.34 -4.55 -6.75
C PHE A 93 -2.74 -3.97 -8.11
N LEU A 94 -2.71 -4.77 -9.16
CA LEU A 94 -3.01 -4.32 -10.52
C LEU A 94 -4.48 -3.92 -10.70
N GLU A 95 -5.42 -4.68 -10.13
CA GLU A 95 -6.84 -4.35 -10.17
C GLU A 95 -7.14 -3.04 -9.44
N THR A 96 -6.45 -2.79 -8.34
CA THR A 96 -6.56 -1.52 -7.60
C THR A 96 -6.09 -0.35 -8.46
N LEU A 97 -4.95 -0.48 -9.13
CA LEU A 97 -4.45 0.56 -10.06
C LEU A 97 -5.43 0.80 -11.21
N ARG A 98 -5.97 -0.27 -11.80
CA ARG A 98 -6.98 -0.15 -12.87
C ARG A 98 -8.25 0.54 -12.37
N GLY A 99 -8.74 0.15 -11.20
CA GLY A 99 -9.90 0.77 -10.58
C GLY A 99 -9.70 2.25 -10.25
N ALA A 100 -8.47 2.65 -9.96
CA ALA A 100 -8.09 4.05 -9.73
C ALA A 100 -7.87 4.85 -11.02
N GLY A 101 -7.96 4.21 -12.20
CA GLY A 101 -7.74 4.86 -13.49
C GLY A 101 -6.26 5.11 -13.81
N ILE A 102 -5.36 4.41 -13.15
CA ILE A 102 -3.93 4.46 -13.46
C ILE A 102 -3.67 3.66 -14.73
N GLU A 103 -3.03 4.26 -15.71
CA GLU A 103 -2.75 3.63 -17.00
C GLU A 103 -1.36 2.98 -17.07
N THR A 104 -0.40 3.58 -16.39
CA THR A 104 1.00 3.11 -16.38
C THR A 104 1.58 3.18 -14.97
N PHE A 105 2.56 2.33 -14.72
CA PHE A 105 3.39 2.42 -13.52
C PHE A 105 4.84 2.05 -13.84
N VAL A 106 5.76 2.49 -13.00
CA VAL A 106 7.19 2.16 -13.12
C VAL A 106 7.59 1.27 -11.95
N TYR A 107 8.10 0.10 -12.27
CA TYR A 107 8.61 -0.86 -11.28
C TYR A 107 10.10 -0.67 -11.09
N THR A 108 10.50 -0.25 -9.90
CA THR A 108 11.89 0.09 -9.57
C THR A 108 12.52 -0.81 -8.52
N ASN A 109 11.76 -1.77 -7.97
CA ASN A 109 12.29 -2.72 -7.00
C ASN A 109 13.36 -3.61 -7.63
N GLN A 110 14.53 -3.70 -6.99
CA GLN A 110 15.68 -4.50 -7.46
C GLN A 110 16.07 -5.57 -6.43
N SER A 111 15.24 -5.83 -5.45
CA SER A 111 15.46 -6.86 -4.45
C SER A 111 15.12 -8.26 -4.96
N THR A 112 15.11 -9.23 -4.08
CA THR A 112 14.60 -10.58 -4.36
C THR A 112 13.20 -10.55 -4.95
N ALA A 113 12.84 -11.53 -5.78
CA ALA A 113 11.54 -11.66 -6.45
C ALA A 113 11.27 -10.69 -7.61
N VAL A 114 12.28 -9.96 -8.11
CA VAL A 114 12.11 -9.10 -9.28
C VAL A 114 11.63 -9.88 -10.50
N MET A 115 12.27 -11.00 -10.79
CA MET A 115 11.92 -11.85 -11.94
C MET A 115 10.49 -12.36 -11.86
N GLU A 116 10.11 -12.84 -10.68
CA GLU A 116 8.76 -13.34 -10.40
C GLU A 116 7.70 -12.23 -10.54
N ASN A 117 8.01 -11.03 -10.06
CA ASN A 117 7.09 -9.90 -10.20
C ASN A 117 6.93 -9.45 -11.65
N LEU A 118 8.03 -9.35 -12.42
CA LEU A 118 7.95 -9.01 -13.84
C LEU A 118 7.12 -10.04 -14.61
N HIS A 119 7.34 -11.32 -14.35
CA HIS A 119 6.56 -12.40 -14.92
C HIS A 119 5.07 -12.31 -14.55
N ALA A 120 4.77 -12.06 -13.28
CA ALA A 120 3.40 -11.94 -12.80
C ALA A 120 2.66 -10.74 -13.40
N PHE A 121 3.32 -9.59 -13.59
CA PHE A 121 2.73 -8.45 -14.27
C PHE A 121 2.32 -8.80 -15.70
N ALA A 122 3.19 -9.48 -16.44
CA ALA A 122 2.88 -9.95 -17.79
C ALA A 122 1.73 -10.96 -17.78
N ALA A 123 1.73 -11.90 -16.86
CA ALA A 123 0.68 -12.92 -16.73
C ALA A 123 -0.70 -12.31 -16.40
N GLU A 124 -0.75 -11.21 -15.67
CA GLU A 124 -1.96 -10.47 -15.34
C GLU A 124 -2.32 -9.39 -16.39
N GLY A 125 -1.73 -9.44 -17.57
CA GLY A 125 -2.10 -8.65 -18.74
C GLY A 125 -1.39 -7.32 -18.90
N CYS A 126 -0.38 -7.01 -18.11
CA CYS A 126 0.41 -5.80 -18.30
C CYS A 126 1.35 -5.91 -19.51
N THR A 127 1.54 -4.80 -20.22
CA THR A 127 2.50 -4.71 -21.30
C THR A 127 3.76 -3.99 -20.82
N MET A 128 4.92 -4.66 -20.95
CA MET A 128 6.21 -4.04 -20.67
C MET A 128 6.55 -3.03 -21.75
N LEU A 129 6.75 -1.76 -21.37
CA LEU A 129 7.11 -0.69 -22.30
C LEU A 129 8.61 -0.45 -22.39
N GLY A 130 9.39 -1.02 -21.47
CA GLY A 130 10.85 -0.97 -21.48
C GLY A 130 11.46 -0.22 -20.30
N LEU A 131 12.77 -0.10 -20.33
CA LEU A 131 13.55 0.62 -19.33
C LEU A 131 13.25 2.13 -19.40
N CYS A 132 13.19 2.76 -18.25
CA CYS A 132 13.03 4.20 -18.13
C CYS A 132 13.76 4.72 -16.90
N THR A 133 13.92 6.03 -16.85
CA THR A 133 14.47 6.74 -15.69
C THR A 133 13.39 7.67 -15.15
N ILE A 134 13.17 7.63 -13.85
CA ILE A 134 12.27 8.55 -13.15
C ILE A 134 13.04 9.39 -12.15
N THR A 135 12.49 10.54 -11.80
CA THR A 135 13.07 11.44 -10.82
C THR A 135 12.24 11.41 -9.55
N ARG A 136 12.91 11.15 -8.42
CA ARG A 136 12.33 11.23 -7.07
C ARG A 136 12.80 12.48 -6.38
N GLN A 137 11.92 13.11 -5.63
CA GLN A 137 12.30 14.15 -4.68
C GLN A 137 12.19 13.58 -3.27
N GLU A 138 13.31 13.50 -2.57
CA GLU A 138 13.38 12.97 -1.21
C GLU A 138 14.05 13.97 -0.27
N THR A 139 13.60 14.01 0.98
CA THR A 139 14.25 14.78 2.03
C THR A 139 15.25 13.89 2.73
N ARG A 140 16.54 14.26 2.63
CA ARG A 140 17.64 13.61 3.37
C ARG A 140 18.36 14.64 4.21
N TRP A 141 18.59 14.31 5.49
CA TRP A 141 19.30 15.19 6.42
C TRP A 141 18.72 16.61 6.51
N GLY A 142 17.38 16.73 6.34
CA GLY A 142 16.69 18.01 6.34
C GLY A 142 16.74 18.79 5.03
N GLU A 143 17.41 18.29 4.00
CA GLU A 143 17.50 18.89 2.66
C GLU A 143 16.73 18.07 1.64
N GLU A 144 16.06 18.78 0.71
CA GLU A 144 15.41 18.14 -0.44
C GLU A 144 16.46 17.84 -1.52
N GLU A 145 16.51 16.58 -1.95
CA GLU A 145 17.40 16.11 -3.01
C GLU A 145 16.60 15.44 -4.12
N LEU A 146 17.10 15.60 -5.36
CA LEU A 146 16.56 14.94 -6.54
C LEU A 146 17.41 13.71 -6.86
N TYR A 147 16.74 12.57 -7.06
CA TYR A 147 17.39 11.32 -7.47
C TYR A 147 16.82 10.81 -8.75
N GLU A 148 17.70 10.31 -9.62
CA GLU A 148 17.30 9.52 -10.77
C GLU A 148 17.32 8.03 -10.42
N VAL A 149 16.24 7.34 -10.76
CA VAL A 149 16.09 5.90 -10.51
C VAL A 149 15.69 5.22 -11.82
N GLN A 150 16.36 4.12 -12.11
CA GLN A 150 16.02 3.26 -13.24
C GLN A 150 14.93 2.27 -12.87
N GLY A 151 13.97 2.07 -13.77
CA GLY A 151 12.92 1.10 -13.62
C GLY A 151 12.41 0.58 -14.95
N ILE A 152 11.40 -0.26 -14.88
CA ILE A 152 10.71 -0.78 -16.06
C ILE A 152 9.28 -0.23 -16.04
N ARG A 153 8.90 0.44 -17.13
CA ARG A 153 7.55 0.95 -17.30
C ARG A 153 6.62 -0.13 -17.83
N PHE A 154 5.48 -0.25 -17.18
CA PHE A 154 4.39 -1.13 -17.59
C PHE A 154 3.14 -0.33 -17.90
N ARG A 155 2.40 -0.79 -18.91
CA ARG A 155 1.04 -0.34 -19.18
C ARG A 155 0.05 -1.36 -18.65
N LEU A 156 -0.95 -0.86 -17.91
CA LEU A 156 -2.10 -1.62 -17.46
C LEU A 156 -3.11 -1.73 -18.61
N ASN A 157 -3.39 -2.92 -19.04
CA ASN A 157 -4.36 -3.16 -20.11
C ASN A 157 -5.74 -3.51 -19.54
#